data_adc9dc2963e37201652d95e0da248d2c
#
_entry.id   adc9dc2963e37201652d95e0da248d2c
#
_cell.length_a   1.000
_cell.length_b   1.000
_cell.length_c   1.000
_cell.angle_alpha   90.00
_cell.angle_beta   90.00
_cell.angle_gamma   90.00
#
_symmetry.space_group_name_H-M   'P 1'
#
loop_
_entity.id
_entity.type
_entity.pdbx_description
1 polymer ?
#
loop_
_entity_poly.entity_id
_entity_poly.type
_entity_poly.pdbx_seq_one_letter_code
_entity_poly.pdbx_strand_id
1 'polypeptide(L)'
;DMVSRGLGDVYKRQILIDVGAEYGNYSSDMTRTIPVSGKFSSRQKLVYQSVLNVKNKTEKLLIKGNSIRDLNSNVGEIMTEELVKLGLLKIKDIKNQNPKAPLYKKYFMHGISHHIGLDTHDYGFIEKKIEPNMVFTIEPGIYIPDEGFGVRLEDVYLVNQNSLPTNLMKSIPIEIEEIEEIMNS
;
A
#
# COMPACT_ATOMS: atom_id res chain seq x y z
N ASP A 1 0.79 -33.30 -5.61
CA ASP A 1 2.03 -33.35 -4.82
C ASP A 1 1.96 -32.37 -3.65
N MET A 2 1.43 -32.88 -2.53
CA MET A 2 1.63 -32.15 -1.26
C MET A 2 3.08 -32.39 -0.81
N VAL A 3 4.00 -31.65 -1.37
CA VAL A 3 5.34 -31.57 -0.81
C VAL A 3 5.20 -30.98 0.58
N SER A 4 5.47 -31.76 1.60
CA SER A 4 5.65 -31.30 2.98
C SER A 4 6.72 -30.21 2.97
N ARG A 5 6.29 -28.96 2.89
CA ARG A 5 7.17 -27.83 3.09
C ARG A 5 7.45 -27.77 4.57
N GLY A 6 8.72 -27.95 4.94
CA GLY A 6 9.15 -28.05 6.33
C GLY A 6 8.81 -26.80 7.14
N LEU A 7 8.87 -26.87 8.47
CA LEU A 7 8.63 -25.78 9.43
C LEU A 7 9.34 -24.45 9.05
N GLY A 8 10.49 -24.52 8.37
CA GLY A 8 11.21 -23.34 7.88
C GLY A 8 10.43 -22.48 6.86
N ASP A 9 9.48 -23.06 6.11
CA ASP A 9 8.66 -22.32 5.16
C ASP A 9 7.52 -21.56 5.84
N VAL A 10 7.02 -22.01 6.98
CA VAL A 10 5.97 -21.32 7.75
C VAL A 10 6.46 -19.98 8.24
N TYR A 11 7.69 -19.88 8.72
CA TYR A 11 8.28 -18.62 9.19
C TYR A 11 8.51 -17.57 8.11
N LYS A 12 8.42 -17.96 6.84
CA LYS A 12 8.57 -17.05 5.69
C LYS A 12 7.24 -16.62 5.10
N ARG A 13 6.14 -17.27 5.50
CA ARG A 13 4.82 -16.98 4.94
C ARG A 13 4.20 -15.76 5.60
N GLN A 14 3.46 -15.04 4.80
CA GLN A 14 2.58 -13.97 5.26
C GLN A 14 1.23 -14.10 4.57
N ILE A 15 0.22 -13.51 5.16
CA ILE A 15 -1.12 -13.39 4.59
C ILE A 15 -1.33 -11.92 4.28
N LEU A 16 -1.67 -11.63 3.03
CA LEU A 16 -2.22 -10.35 2.63
C LEU A 16 -3.73 -10.48 2.72
N ILE A 17 -4.34 -9.70 3.58
CA ILE A 17 -5.78 -9.67 3.84
C ILE A 17 -6.30 -8.38 3.25
N ASP A 18 -7.18 -8.50 2.26
CA ASP A 18 -7.87 -7.40 1.62
C ASP A 18 -9.36 -7.61 1.84
N VAL A 19 -9.97 -6.75 2.64
CA VAL A 19 -11.32 -6.92 3.14
C VAL A 19 -12.06 -5.60 3.21
N GLY A 20 -13.36 -5.66 2.93
CA GLY A 20 -14.28 -4.55 3.08
C GLY A 20 -15.56 -4.96 3.78
N ALA A 21 -16.26 -3.98 4.31
CA ALA A 21 -17.60 -4.13 4.85
C ALA A 21 -18.50 -3.07 4.21
N GLU A 22 -19.80 -3.34 4.19
CA GLU A 22 -20.82 -2.37 3.79
C GLU A 22 -21.65 -1.95 5.01
N TYR A 23 -21.89 -0.65 5.13
CA TYR A 23 -22.82 -0.12 6.10
C TYR A 23 -23.62 1.04 5.50
N GLY A 24 -24.95 0.93 5.54
CA GLY A 24 -25.83 1.96 4.98
C GLY A 24 -25.61 2.21 3.49
N ASN A 25 -25.30 1.19 2.72
CA ASN A 25 -24.95 1.19 1.29
C ASN A 25 -23.58 1.83 0.98
N TYR A 26 -22.76 2.15 1.98
CA TYR A 26 -21.38 2.62 1.75
C TYR A 26 -20.39 1.52 2.02
N SER A 27 -19.46 1.36 1.07
CA SER A 27 -18.39 0.37 1.12
C SER A 27 -17.19 0.88 1.92
N SER A 28 -16.45 -0.04 2.53
CA SER A 28 -15.11 0.20 3.05
C SER A 28 -14.10 -0.72 2.36
N ASP A 29 -12.83 -0.36 2.46
CA ASP A 29 -11.73 -1.12 1.88
C ASP A 29 -10.49 -1.02 2.77
N MET A 30 -9.87 -2.15 3.05
CA MET A 30 -8.70 -2.20 3.93
C MET A 30 -7.81 -3.37 3.60
N THR A 31 -6.52 -3.10 3.44
CA THR A 31 -5.52 -4.17 3.35
C THR A 31 -4.54 -4.13 4.51
N ARG A 32 -4.28 -5.31 5.07
CA ARG A 32 -3.18 -5.57 5.99
C ARG A 32 -2.39 -6.79 5.53
N THR A 33 -1.10 -6.77 5.82
CA THR A 33 -0.22 -7.92 5.61
C THR A 33 0.30 -8.37 6.97
N ILE A 34 0.07 -9.64 7.31
CA ILE A 34 0.44 -10.21 8.61
C ILE A 34 1.36 -11.43 8.44
N PRO A 35 2.28 -11.70 9.38
CA PRO A 35 3.15 -12.87 9.33
C PRO A 35 2.43 -14.11 9.86
N VAL A 36 2.45 -15.22 9.13
CA VAL A 36 1.79 -16.48 9.58
C VAL A 36 2.35 -17.01 10.90
N SER A 37 3.64 -16.76 11.15
CA SER A 37 4.32 -17.18 12.38
C SER A 37 4.14 -16.26 13.58
N GLY A 38 3.36 -15.19 13.46
CA GLY A 38 3.23 -14.14 14.47
C GLY A 38 4.41 -13.17 14.53
N LYS A 39 5.47 -13.39 13.74
CA LYS A 39 6.65 -12.49 13.68
C LYS A 39 7.13 -12.33 12.24
N PHE A 40 7.37 -11.08 11.84
CA PHE A 40 7.99 -10.78 10.56
C PHE A 40 9.49 -11.13 10.58
N SER A 41 9.98 -11.73 9.50
CA SER A 41 11.42 -11.84 9.27
C SER A 41 12.05 -10.46 9.04
N SER A 42 13.38 -10.35 9.19
CA SER A 42 14.09 -9.07 8.95
C SER A 42 13.81 -8.51 7.55
N ARG A 43 13.73 -9.37 6.53
CA ARG A 43 13.41 -8.94 5.15
C ARG A 43 11.98 -8.45 5.02
N GLN A 44 11.03 -9.17 5.61
CA GLN A 44 9.62 -8.73 5.62
C GLN A 44 9.44 -7.39 6.32
N LYS A 45 10.12 -7.16 7.46
CA LYS A 45 10.10 -5.85 8.16
C LYS A 45 10.61 -4.71 7.28
N LEU A 46 11.71 -4.92 6.55
CA LEU A 46 12.24 -3.91 5.63
C LEU A 46 11.25 -3.57 4.52
N VAL A 47 10.63 -4.57 3.89
CA VAL A 47 9.65 -4.35 2.83
C VAL A 47 8.37 -3.71 3.38
N TYR A 48 7.88 -4.20 4.53
CA TYR A 48 6.72 -3.64 5.21
C TYR A 48 6.91 -2.16 5.54
N GLN A 49 8.06 -1.82 6.16
CA GLN A 49 8.39 -0.44 6.49
C GLN A 49 8.48 0.45 5.24
N SER A 50 9.02 -0.06 4.14
CA SER A 50 9.07 0.69 2.88
C SER A 50 7.66 0.97 2.35
N VAL A 51 6.74 0.01 2.40
CA VAL A 51 5.33 0.21 2.01
C VAL A 51 4.66 1.23 2.93
N LEU A 52 4.86 1.13 4.24
CA LEU A 52 4.33 2.08 5.22
C LEU A 52 4.88 3.50 4.99
N ASN A 53 6.17 3.63 4.65
CA ASN A 53 6.77 4.92 4.28
C ASN A 53 6.10 5.52 3.04
N VAL A 54 5.85 4.71 2.01
CA VAL A 54 5.12 5.17 0.80
C VAL A 54 3.73 5.64 1.18
N LYS A 55 2.98 4.85 1.99
CA LYS A 55 1.63 5.19 2.45
C LYS A 55 1.61 6.55 3.18
N ASN A 56 2.49 6.72 4.17
CA ASN A 56 2.58 7.94 4.97
C ASN A 56 3.00 9.19 4.17
N LYS A 57 3.83 9.01 3.12
CA LYS A 57 4.18 10.10 2.19
C LYS A 57 3.01 10.42 1.26
N THR A 58 2.26 9.40 0.79
CA THR A 58 1.09 9.57 -0.08
C THR A 58 -0.05 10.30 0.63
N GLU A 59 -0.28 10.01 1.91
CA GLU A 59 -1.27 10.73 2.72
C GLU A 59 -1.09 12.25 2.65
N LYS A 60 0.15 12.74 2.68
CA LYS A 60 0.47 14.17 2.58
C LYS A 60 0.19 14.77 1.20
N LEU A 61 0.03 13.93 0.19
CA LEU A 61 -0.27 14.34 -1.20
C LEU A 61 -1.77 14.25 -1.51
N LEU A 62 -2.57 13.53 -0.70
CA LEU A 62 -4.01 13.40 -0.86
C LEU A 62 -4.72 14.65 -0.32
N ILE A 63 -4.53 15.77 -1.00
CA ILE A 63 -5.04 17.07 -0.59
C ILE A 63 -5.85 17.73 -1.71
N LYS A 64 -6.72 18.69 -1.34
CA LYS A 64 -7.49 19.48 -2.27
C LYS A 64 -6.61 20.07 -3.39
N GLY A 65 -7.07 19.96 -4.62
CA GLY A 65 -6.42 20.52 -5.81
C GLY A 65 -5.45 19.58 -6.52
N ASN A 66 -4.96 18.53 -5.89
CA ASN A 66 -4.29 17.44 -6.59
C ASN A 66 -5.29 16.59 -7.39
N SER A 67 -4.83 15.58 -8.09
CA SER A 67 -5.64 14.56 -8.75
C SER A 67 -5.05 13.18 -8.49
N ILE A 68 -5.83 12.10 -8.72
CA ILE A 68 -5.30 10.73 -8.64
C ILE A 68 -4.15 10.52 -9.62
N ARG A 69 -4.18 11.17 -10.78
CA ARG A 69 -3.07 11.16 -11.74
C ARG A 69 -1.80 11.77 -11.13
N ASP A 70 -1.92 12.93 -10.47
CA ASP A 70 -0.79 13.58 -9.79
C ASP A 70 -0.25 12.69 -8.67
N LEU A 71 -1.13 12.04 -7.87
CA LEU A 71 -0.73 11.09 -6.84
C LEU A 71 0.06 9.93 -7.44
N ASN A 72 -0.45 9.27 -8.49
CA ASN A 72 0.24 8.14 -9.13
C ASN A 72 1.64 8.53 -9.64
N SER A 73 1.79 9.74 -10.20
CA SER A 73 3.08 10.23 -10.67
C SER A 73 4.08 10.41 -9.52
N ASN A 74 3.68 11.16 -8.49
CA ASN A 74 4.53 11.43 -7.33
C ASN A 74 4.88 10.14 -6.56
N VAL A 75 3.92 9.24 -6.40
CA VAL A 75 4.15 7.95 -5.73
C VAL A 75 5.12 7.07 -6.52
N GLY A 76 5.14 7.15 -7.84
CA GLY A 76 6.13 6.46 -8.67
C GLY A 76 7.57 6.82 -8.30
N GLU A 77 7.83 8.10 -8.01
CA GLU A 77 9.15 8.56 -7.55
C GLU A 77 9.45 8.07 -6.13
N ILE A 78 8.51 8.23 -5.20
CA ILE A 78 8.64 7.76 -3.81
C ILE A 78 8.87 6.25 -3.76
N MET A 79 8.11 5.48 -4.54
CA MET A 79 8.25 4.02 -4.65
C MET A 79 9.62 3.64 -5.21
N THR A 80 10.09 4.35 -6.23
CA THR A 80 11.43 4.13 -6.79
C THR A 80 12.53 4.30 -5.76
N GLU A 81 12.45 5.34 -4.91
CA GLU A 81 13.41 5.55 -3.81
C GLU A 81 13.40 4.39 -2.80
N GLU A 82 12.22 3.94 -2.38
CA GLU A 82 12.11 2.82 -1.43
C GLU A 82 12.62 1.51 -2.05
N LEU A 83 12.34 1.24 -3.33
CA LEU A 83 12.84 0.06 -4.05
C LEU A 83 14.38 0.06 -4.19
N VAL A 84 15.01 1.24 -4.33
CA VAL A 84 16.46 1.37 -4.30
C VAL A 84 17.03 1.04 -2.92
N LYS A 85 16.43 1.55 -1.84
CA LYS A 85 16.81 1.23 -0.45
C LYS A 85 16.73 -0.26 -0.16
N LEU A 86 15.70 -0.93 -0.70
CA LEU A 86 15.51 -2.38 -0.59
C LEU A 86 16.49 -3.22 -1.44
N GLY A 87 17.28 -2.57 -2.29
CA GLY A 87 18.19 -3.24 -3.23
C GLY A 87 17.49 -3.89 -4.44
N LEU A 88 16.21 -3.58 -4.66
CA LEU A 88 15.41 -4.13 -5.76
C LEU A 88 15.63 -3.38 -7.08
N LEU A 89 16.01 -2.12 -7.04
CA LEU A 89 16.38 -1.30 -8.18
C LEU A 89 17.78 -0.69 -8.01
N LYS A 90 18.46 -0.51 -9.13
CA LYS A 90 19.78 0.16 -9.15
C LYS A 90 19.64 1.55 -9.77
N ILE A 91 20.28 2.55 -9.19
CA ILE A 91 20.27 3.94 -9.66
C ILE A 91 20.71 4.03 -11.13
N LYS A 92 21.69 3.22 -11.57
CA LYS A 92 22.14 3.16 -12.96
C LYS A 92 21.01 2.80 -13.92
N ASP A 93 20.17 1.83 -13.54
CA ASP A 93 19.10 1.33 -14.40
C ASP A 93 17.97 2.35 -14.49
N ILE A 94 17.67 3.03 -13.36
CA ILE A 94 16.66 4.10 -13.29
C ILE A 94 17.05 5.27 -14.22
N LYS A 95 18.33 5.68 -14.26
CA LYS A 95 18.77 6.75 -15.16
C LYS A 95 18.60 6.45 -16.65
N ASN A 96 18.57 5.17 -17.00
CA ASN A 96 18.45 4.69 -18.37
C ASN A 96 17.08 4.07 -18.67
N GLN A 97 16.10 4.16 -17.75
CA GLN A 97 14.80 3.55 -17.95
C GLN A 97 13.96 4.26 -19.02
N ASN A 98 13.04 3.51 -19.62
CA ASN A 98 12.00 4.09 -20.46
C ASN A 98 10.95 4.82 -19.59
N PRO A 99 10.75 6.13 -19.76
CA PRO A 99 9.76 6.89 -18.98
C PRO A 99 8.32 6.37 -19.12
N LYS A 100 8.00 5.73 -20.25
CA LYS A 100 6.66 5.13 -20.48
C LYS A 100 6.48 3.76 -19.80
N ALA A 101 7.58 3.15 -19.34
CA ALA A 101 7.59 1.86 -18.66
C ALA A 101 8.57 1.92 -17.48
N PRO A 102 8.24 2.68 -16.43
CA PRO A 102 9.16 2.89 -15.31
C PRO A 102 9.38 1.59 -14.53
N LEU A 103 10.62 1.37 -14.09
CA LEU A 103 11.07 0.11 -13.50
C LEU A 103 10.34 -0.24 -12.20
N TYR A 104 9.86 0.75 -11.44
CA TYR A 104 9.11 0.49 -10.22
C TYR A 104 7.83 -0.34 -10.47
N LYS A 105 7.25 -0.26 -11.67
CA LYS A 105 6.06 -1.04 -12.07
C LYS A 105 6.28 -2.55 -12.04
N LYS A 106 7.53 -3.03 -12.03
CA LYS A 106 7.83 -4.45 -11.83
C LYS A 106 7.38 -4.92 -10.44
N TYR A 107 7.44 -4.04 -9.44
CA TYR A 107 7.17 -4.35 -8.04
C TYR A 107 5.89 -3.70 -7.49
N PHE A 108 5.41 -2.65 -8.14
CA PHE A 108 4.16 -1.95 -7.84
C PHE A 108 3.42 -1.65 -9.15
N MET A 109 2.54 -2.54 -9.56
CA MET A 109 1.92 -2.56 -10.88
C MET A 109 0.54 -1.91 -10.96
N HIS A 110 -0.12 -1.66 -9.82
CA HIS A 110 -1.46 -1.05 -9.76
C HIS A 110 -1.45 0.45 -9.45
N GLY A 111 -2.63 1.06 -9.27
CA GLY A 111 -2.79 2.44 -8.82
C GLY A 111 -2.54 2.57 -7.32
N ILE A 112 -2.31 3.80 -6.87
CA ILE A 112 -2.10 4.09 -5.44
C ILE A 112 -3.41 4.35 -4.71
N SER A 113 -4.48 4.67 -5.42
CA SER A 113 -5.71 5.18 -4.83
C SER A 113 -6.87 5.09 -5.82
N HIS A 114 -8.07 4.89 -5.29
CA HIS A 114 -9.33 4.99 -6.04
C HIS A 114 -10.40 5.67 -5.21
N HIS A 115 -11.46 6.13 -5.88
CA HIS A 115 -12.68 6.58 -5.23
C HIS A 115 -13.37 5.39 -4.54
N ILE A 116 -13.96 5.64 -3.39
CA ILE A 116 -14.76 4.67 -2.65
C ILE A 116 -16.03 5.36 -2.13
N GLY A 117 -17.15 4.67 -2.18
CA GLY A 117 -18.44 5.22 -1.77
C GLY A 117 -19.53 4.15 -1.79
N LEU A 118 -20.48 4.25 -2.73
CA LEU A 118 -21.53 3.24 -2.92
C LEU A 118 -20.97 1.93 -3.47
N ASP A 119 -19.90 2.04 -4.27
CA ASP A 119 -19.10 0.89 -4.71
C ASP A 119 -17.70 0.95 -4.09
N THR A 120 -17.05 -0.20 -3.92
CA THR A 120 -15.65 -0.27 -3.45
C THR A 120 -14.74 0.47 -4.43
N HIS A 121 -14.85 0.19 -5.73
CA HIS A 121 -14.25 0.99 -6.80
C HIS A 121 -15.32 1.92 -7.37
N ASP A 122 -15.57 3.04 -6.67
CA ASP A 122 -16.64 3.94 -7.03
C ASP A 122 -16.28 4.84 -8.23
N TYR A 123 -17.33 5.40 -8.84
CA TYR A 123 -17.20 6.20 -10.04
C TYR A 123 -16.40 7.49 -9.77
N GLY A 124 -15.40 7.75 -10.59
CA GLY A 124 -14.62 8.99 -10.57
C GLY A 124 -13.61 9.07 -11.70
N PHE A 125 -13.20 10.29 -12.04
CA PHE A 125 -12.19 10.54 -13.05
C PHE A 125 -10.84 10.80 -12.40
N ILE A 126 -9.80 10.07 -12.83
CA ILE A 126 -8.45 10.17 -12.27
C ILE A 126 -7.79 11.54 -12.49
N GLU A 127 -8.27 12.31 -13.48
CA GLU A 127 -7.81 13.67 -13.79
C GLU A 127 -8.56 14.75 -13.01
N LYS A 128 -9.72 14.41 -12.45
CA LYS A 128 -10.52 15.38 -11.70
C LYS A 128 -9.76 15.84 -10.46
N LYS A 129 -9.84 17.13 -10.18
CA LYS A 129 -9.25 17.68 -8.96
C LYS A 129 -9.96 17.14 -7.73
N ILE A 130 -9.17 16.76 -6.75
CA ILE A 130 -9.63 16.32 -5.44
C ILE A 130 -10.26 17.51 -4.74
N GLU A 131 -11.47 17.30 -4.22
CA GLU A 131 -12.23 18.29 -3.48
C GLU A 131 -12.47 17.80 -2.04
N PRO A 132 -12.72 18.71 -1.10
CA PRO A 132 -13.09 18.35 0.26
C PRO A 132 -14.34 17.47 0.30
N ASN A 133 -14.42 16.60 1.30
CA ASN A 133 -15.46 15.60 1.51
C ASN A 133 -15.46 14.44 0.50
N MET A 134 -14.52 14.38 -0.43
CA MET A 134 -14.25 13.19 -1.21
C MET A 134 -13.55 12.14 -0.35
N VAL A 135 -13.82 10.87 -0.63
CA VAL A 135 -13.24 9.72 0.06
C VAL A 135 -12.44 8.88 -0.93
N PHE A 136 -11.25 8.46 -0.50
CA PHE A 136 -10.32 7.69 -1.33
C PHE A 136 -9.60 6.63 -0.50
N THR A 137 -9.14 5.58 -1.16
CA THR A 137 -8.15 4.65 -0.60
C THR A 137 -6.73 5.21 -0.75
N ILE A 138 -5.79 4.71 0.05
CA ILE A 138 -4.34 4.77 -0.19
C ILE A 138 -3.81 3.36 0.04
N GLU A 139 -3.32 2.71 -1.02
CA GLU A 139 -3.05 1.28 -1.07
C GLU A 139 -1.69 0.90 -1.68
N PRO A 140 -0.56 1.47 -1.24
CA PRO A 140 0.73 1.06 -1.78
C PRO A 140 1.02 -0.41 -1.52
N GLY A 141 1.68 -1.06 -2.50
CA GLY A 141 2.15 -2.42 -2.36
C GLY A 141 3.53 -2.61 -2.99
N ILE A 142 4.32 -3.53 -2.43
CA ILE A 142 5.57 -4.01 -3.00
C ILE A 142 5.49 -5.53 -3.09
N TYR A 143 5.53 -6.05 -4.32
CA TYR A 143 5.42 -7.48 -4.60
C TYR A 143 6.73 -7.98 -5.20
N ILE A 144 7.32 -9.01 -4.58
CA ILE A 144 8.65 -9.53 -4.93
C ILE A 144 8.52 -11.01 -5.30
N PRO A 145 8.14 -11.35 -6.56
CA PRO A 145 7.95 -12.74 -6.97
C PRO A 145 9.18 -13.61 -6.75
N ASP A 146 10.37 -13.06 -6.99
CA ASP A 146 11.65 -13.77 -6.82
C ASP A 146 11.92 -14.16 -5.34
N GLU A 147 11.33 -13.44 -4.38
CA GLU A 147 11.40 -13.74 -2.94
C GLU A 147 10.15 -14.47 -2.43
N GLY A 148 9.10 -14.60 -3.27
CA GLY A 148 7.87 -15.32 -2.98
C GLY A 148 6.94 -14.64 -1.98
N PHE A 149 7.00 -13.30 -1.84
CA PHE A 149 6.10 -12.55 -0.97
C PHE A 149 5.82 -11.13 -1.48
N GLY A 150 4.79 -10.50 -0.92
CA GLY A 150 4.43 -9.11 -1.18
C GLY A 150 3.75 -8.49 0.03
N VAL A 151 3.81 -7.17 0.15
CA VAL A 151 3.16 -6.39 1.19
C VAL A 151 2.26 -5.36 0.53
N ARG A 152 1.00 -5.27 0.96
CA ARG A 152 0.11 -4.12 0.71
C ARG A 152 -0.46 -3.64 2.04
N LEU A 153 -0.55 -2.32 2.17
CA LEU A 153 -1.18 -1.64 3.30
C LEU A 153 -2.16 -0.62 2.76
N GLU A 154 -3.39 -0.65 3.25
CA GLU A 154 -4.46 0.18 2.74
C GLU A 154 -5.33 0.71 3.85
N ASP A 155 -5.67 1.98 3.74
CA ASP A 155 -6.68 2.64 4.54
C ASP A 155 -7.54 3.57 3.68
N VAL A 156 -8.72 3.90 4.18
CA VAL A 156 -9.65 4.88 3.60
C VAL A 156 -9.46 6.24 4.25
N TYR A 157 -9.48 7.29 3.43
CA TYR A 157 -9.23 8.67 3.83
C TYR A 157 -10.32 9.62 3.38
N LEU A 158 -10.75 10.50 4.29
CA LEU A 158 -11.62 11.65 4.00
C LEU A 158 -10.76 12.89 3.73
N VAL A 159 -10.95 13.50 2.57
CA VAL A 159 -10.24 14.75 2.22
C VAL A 159 -10.82 15.94 2.96
N ASN A 160 -9.95 16.72 3.62
CA ASN A 160 -10.33 17.91 4.37
C ASN A 160 -10.13 19.18 3.55
N GLN A 161 -10.79 20.29 3.99
CA GLN A 161 -10.74 21.57 3.30
C GLN A 161 -9.35 22.23 3.38
N ASN A 162 -8.74 22.26 4.57
CA ASN A 162 -7.54 23.05 4.87
C ASN A 162 -6.49 22.31 5.71
N SER A 163 -6.60 20.99 5.79
CA SER A 163 -5.68 20.13 6.56
C SER A 163 -5.37 18.83 5.82
N LEU A 164 -4.45 18.05 6.36
CA LEU A 164 -4.22 16.69 5.89
C LEU A 164 -5.51 15.86 5.95
N PRO A 165 -5.65 14.84 5.10
CA PRO A 165 -6.84 13.99 5.11
C PRO A 165 -6.99 13.27 6.45
N THR A 166 -8.23 12.92 6.79
CA THR A 166 -8.53 12.12 7.97
C THR A 166 -8.49 10.64 7.60
N ASN A 167 -7.60 9.88 8.21
CA ASN A 167 -7.60 8.42 8.13
C ASN A 167 -8.82 7.89 8.91
N LEU A 168 -9.76 7.27 8.21
CA LEU A 168 -11.00 6.71 8.78
C LEU A 168 -10.75 5.37 9.50
N MET A 169 -9.58 4.75 9.27
CA MET A 169 -9.18 3.46 9.85
C MET A 169 -8.06 3.59 10.89
N LYS A 170 -7.87 4.78 11.45
CA LYS A 170 -6.80 5.10 12.39
C LYS A 170 -6.73 4.18 13.62
N SER A 171 -7.85 3.59 14.02
CA SER A 171 -7.91 2.66 15.17
C SER A 171 -7.49 1.23 14.84
N ILE A 172 -7.26 0.91 13.56
CA ILE A 172 -6.88 -0.44 13.13
C ILE A 172 -5.35 -0.53 13.12
N PRO A 173 -4.75 -1.49 13.81
CA PRO A 173 -3.30 -1.66 13.88
C PRO A 173 -2.65 -1.74 12.51
N ILE A 174 -1.50 -1.06 12.37
CA ILE A 174 -0.72 -1.02 11.14
C ILE A 174 0.79 -1.06 11.39
N GLU A 175 1.24 -0.70 12.58
CA GLU A 175 2.66 -0.75 12.91
C GLU A 175 3.11 -2.21 13.12
N ILE A 176 4.35 -2.51 12.75
CA ILE A 176 4.93 -3.86 12.82
C ILE A 176 4.81 -4.44 14.23
N GLU A 177 5.15 -3.63 15.23
CA GLU A 177 5.17 -4.02 16.63
C GLU A 177 3.76 -4.33 17.15
N GLU A 178 2.77 -3.52 16.79
CA GLU A 178 1.36 -3.72 17.16
C GLU A 178 0.82 -5.03 16.57
N ILE A 179 1.14 -5.31 15.30
CA ILE A 179 0.70 -6.55 14.64
C ILE A 179 1.37 -7.77 15.29
N GLU A 180 2.69 -7.71 15.55
CA GLU A 180 3.41 -8.79 16.23
C GLU A 180 2.87 -9.03 17.65
N GLU A 181 2.51 -7.98 18.39
CA GLU A 181 1.92 -8.09 19.72
C GLU A 181 0.56 -8.80 19.68
N ILE A 182 -0.35 -8.35 18.80
CA ILE A 182 -1.69 -8.96 18.66
C ILE A 182 -1.60 -10.43 18.24
N MET A 183 -0.69 -10.75 17.34
CA MET A 183 -0.52 -12.12 16.85
C MET A 183 0.08 -13.08 17.90
N ASN A 184 0.66 -12.57 18.98
CA ASN A 184 1.28 -13.37 20.05
C ASN A 184 0.56 -13.22 21.40
N SER A 185 -0.58 -12.51 21.46
CA SER A 185 -1.44 -12.34 22.64
C SER A 185 -2.34 -13.55 22.94
#